data_5291d56b608e8e7c962b742e05e23553
#
_entry.id   5291d56b608e8e7c962b742e05e23553
#
_cell.length_a   1.000
_cell.length_b   1.000
_cell.length_c   1.000
_cell.angle_alpha   90.00
_cell.angle_beta   90.00
_cell.angle_gamma   90.00
#
_symmetry.space_group_name_H-M   'P 1'
#
loop_
_entity.id
_entity.type
_entity.pdbx_description
1 polymer ?
#
loop_
_entity_poly.entity_id
_entity_poly.type
_entity_poly.pdbx_seq_one_letter_code
_entity_poly.pdbx_strand_id
1 'polypeptide(L)'
;IVSTIKSSGDVVYLKYPIYRFFVLGVAVVVGIGLWIFLNKTRIGMKIRAGVDDREMLGATGVNVDAVFVTVFALGAGLAGFAGVIGGSALSIAPGEDLRYLLASLVVVIVGGMGSVSGAAIGAILIGLAEQFGLAYFPTYGVVLTFLIMIVVLAVRPQGIMGKA
;
A
#
# COMPACT_ATOMS: atom_id res chain seq x y z
N ILE A 1 7.72 -23.35 8.29
CA ILE A 1 7.59 -24.39 7.26
C ILE A 1 8.98 -24.55 6.65
N VAL A 2 9.60 -25.70 6.87
CA VAL A 2 10.90 -26.05 6.31
C VAL A 2 10.63 -26.85 5.04
N SER A 3 10.88 -26.26 3.88
CA SER A 3 10.88 -27.02 2.62
C SER A 3 12.31 -27.44 2.31
N THR A 4 12.54 -28.75 2.29
CA THR A 4 13.81 -29.35 1.89
C THR A 4 13.85 -29.50 0.37
N ILE A 5 14.71 -28.73 -0.29
CA ILE A 5 15.07 -28.97 -1.69
C ILE A 5 16.39 -29.76 -1.68
N LYS A 6 16.34 -30.99 -2.14
CA LYS A 6 17.50 -31.88 -2.26
C LYS A 6 18.18 -31.60 -3.59
N SER A 7 19.25 -30.80 -3.57
CA SER A 7 20.13 -30.64 -4.72
C SER A 7 21.53 -31.08 -4.31
N SER A 8 21.98 -32.17 -4.92
CA SER A 8 23.36 -32.67 -4.94
C SER A 8 24.20 -32.49 -3.66
N GLY A 9 23.85 -33.24 -2.61
CA GLY A 9 24.78 -33.47 -1.48
C GLY A 9 24.69 -32.54 -0.28
N ASP A 10 24.24 -31.29 -0.45
CA ASP A 10 24.05 -30.34 0.66
C ASP A 10 22.57 -30.04 0.92
N VAL A 11 22.17 -30.21 2.18
CA VAL A 11 20.80 -29.92 2.60
C VAL A 11 20.71 -28.43 2.91
N VAL A 12 20.26 -27.63 1.92
CA VAL A 12 20.00 -26.21 2.12
C VAL A 12 18.65 -26.04 2.83
N TYR A 13 18.69 -25.69 4.10
CA TYR A 13 17.49 -25.35 4.87
C TYR A 13 17.03 -23.96 4.50
N LEU A 14 16.03 -23.84 3.65
CA LEU A 14 15.34 -22.57 3.40
C LEU A 14 14.49 -22.20 4.62
N LYS A 15 15.08 -21.48 5.56
CA LYS A 15 14.38 -20.96 6.73
C LYS A 15 13.56 -19.74 6.31
N TYR A 16 12.30 -19.98 5.91
CA TYR A 16 11.39 -18.87 5.60
C TYR A 16 11.00 -18.18 6.92
N PRO A 17 11.25 -16.87 7.09
CA PRO A 17 10.96 -16.19 8.34
C PRO A 17 9.42 -16.13 8.54
N ILE A 18 8.95 -16.76 9.61
CA ILE A 18 7.52 -16.79 10.01
C ILE A 18 6.97 -15.35 10.12
N TYR A 19 7.82 -14.40 10.44
CA TYR A 19 7.48 -13.00 10.53
C TYR A 19 6.86 -12.43 9.23
N ARG A 20 7.26 -12.90 8.04
CA ARG A 20 6.66 -12.45 6.77
C ARG A 20 5.18 -12.82 6.65
N PHE A 21 4.80 -13.99 7.15
CA PHE A 21 3.38 -14.40 7.21
C PHE A 21 2.60 -13.57 8.22
N PHE A 22 3.22 -13.22 9.34
CA PHE A 22 2.62 -12.32 10.32
C PHE A 22 2.36 -10.93 9.71
N VAL A 23 3.35 -10.33 9.06
CA VAL A 23 3.21 -9.03 8.38
C VAL A 23 2.10 -9.06 7.31
N LEU A 24 2.06 -10.13 6.51
CA LEU A 24 1.00 -10.31 5.51
C LEU A 24 -0.38 -10.41 6.16
N GLY A 25 -0.51 -11.18 7.24
CA GLY A 25 -1.75 -11.29 8.00
C GLY A 25 -2.21 -9.94 8.56
N VAL A 26 -1.30 -9.18 9.15
CA VAL A 26 -1.59 -7.83 9.66
C VAL A 26 -1.99 -6.89 8.52
N ALA A 27 -1.30 -6.91 7.39
CA ALA A 27 -1.64 -6.08 6.23
C ALA A 27 -3.06 -6.36 5.71
N VAL A 28 -3.44 -7.64 5.63
CA VAL A 28 -4.80 -8.04 5.23
C VAL A 28 -5.85 -7.57 6.24
N VAL A 29 -5.61 -7.75 7.53
CA VAL A 29 -6.54 -7.33 8.60
C VAL A 29 -6.73 -5.81 8.58
N VAL A 30 -5.63 -5.05 8.48
CA VAL A 30 -5.68 -3.58 8.40
C VAL A 30 -6.37 -3.12 7.13
N GLY A 31 -6.09 -3.74 5.99
CA GLY A 31 -6.71 -3.42 4.70
C GLY A 31 -8.24 -3.67 4.73
N ILE A 32 -8.66 -4.83 5.23
CA ILE A 32 -10.08 -5.14 5.39
C ILE A 32 -10.73 -4.19 6.42
N GLY A 33 -10.08 -3.93 7.55
CA GLY A 33 -10.56 -3.02 8.58
C GLY A 33 -10.78 -1.61 8.02
N LEU A 34 -9.82 -1.08 7.27
CA LEU A 34 -9.91 0.22 6.62
C LEU A 34 -11.03 0.24 5.56
N TRP A 35 -11.16 -0.81 4.77
CA TRP A 35 -12.23 -0.94 3.78
C TRP A 35 -13.61 -0.94 4.44
N ILE A 36 -13.80 -1.73 5.52
CA ILE A 36 -15.05 -1.75 6.30
C ILE A 36 -15.30 -0.38 6.92
N PHE A 37 -14.29 0.24 7.53
CA PHE A 37 -14.40 1.55 8.15
C PHE A 37 -14.91 2.60 7.15
N LEU A 38 -14.30 2.68 5.97
CA LEU A 38 -14.68 3.66 4.96
C LEU A 38 -16.04 3.35 4.29
N ASN A 39 -16.41 2.07 4.14
CA ASN A 39 -17.64 1.71 3.43
C ASN A 39 -18.83 1.52 4.33
N LYS A 40 -18.64 1.16 5.60
CA LYS A 40 -19.74 0.78 6.51
C LYS A 40 -19.98 1.78 7.64
N THR A 41 -19.08 2.78 7.86
CA THR A 41 -19.27 3.75 8.94
C THR A 41 -19.79 5.10 8.43
N ARG A 42 -20.50 5.83 9.30
CA ARG A 42 -20.99 7.19 9.02
C ARG A 42 -19.84 8.17 8.77
N ILE A 43 -18.70 7.97 9.45
CA ILE A 43 -17.49 8.79 9.25
C ILE A 43 -16.92 8.50 7.85
N GLY A 44 -16.82 7.25 7.45
CA GLY A 44 -16.37 6.86 6.12
C GLY A 44 -17.23 7.44 4.99
N MET A 45 -18.56 7.51 5.18
CA MET A 45 -19.44 8.16 4.21
C MET A 45 -19.14 9.66 4.07
N LYS A 46 -18.93 10.37 5.20
CA LYS A 46 -18.56 11.79 5.20
C LYS A 46 -17.20 12.03 4.54
N ILE A 47 -16.23 11.13 4.80
CA ILE A 47 -14.90 11.21 4.17
C ILE A 47 -15.03 11.09 2.65
N ARG A 48 -15.76 10.11 2.14
CA ARG A 48 -15.94 9.94 0.69
C ARG A 48 -16.69 11.11 0.06
N ALA A 49 -17.75 11.60 0.71
CA ALA A 49 -18.47 12.78 0.23
C ALA A 49 -17.56 14.02 0.18
N GLY A 50 -16.66 14.19 1.17
CA GLY A 50 -15.72 15.31 1.19
C GLY A 50 -14.59 15.20 0.17
N VAL A 51 -14.26 13.97 -0.27
CA VAL A 51 -13.30 13.75 -1.37
C VAL A 51 -13.95 14.01 -2.74
N ASP A 52 -15.23 13.66 -2.90
CA ASP A 52 -15.97 13.90 -4.14
C ASP A 52 -16.32 15.40 -4.30
N ASP A 53 -16.87 16.05 -3.26
CA ASP A 53 -17.19 17.49 -3.28
C ASP A 53 -17.12 18.09 -1.86
N ARG A 54 -16.09 18.91 -1.64
CA ARG A 54 -15.84 19.55 -0.35
C ARG A 54 -16.89 20.64 -0.02
N GLU A 55 -17.31 21.41 -1.01
CA GLU A 55 -18.25 22.51 -0.83
C GLU A 55 -19.65 21.99 -0.54
N MET A 56 -20.08 20.97 -1.26
CA MET A 56 -21.35 20.32 -1.06
C MET A 56 -21.43 19.67 0.33
N LEU A 57 -20.34 19.04 0.80
CA LEU A 57 -20.30 18.48 2.17
C LEU A 57 -20.49 19.59 3.21
N GLY A 58 -19.87 20.77 3.03
CA GLY A 58 -20.04 21.93 3.90
C GLY A 58 -21.48 22.44 3.92
N ALA A 59 -22.15 22.48 2.77
CA ALA A 59 -23.54 22.92 2.61
C ALA A 59 -24.53 22.02 3.37
N THR A 60 -24.16 20.74 3.62
CA THR A 60 -24.98 19.82 4.45
C THR A 60 -24.85 20.07 5.96
N GLY A 61 -24.10 21.08 6.41
CA GLY A 61 -23.87 21.42 7.82
C GLY A 61 -22.82 20.53 8.52
N VAL A 62 -22.09 19.72 7.78
CA VAL A 62 -20.98 18.91 8.30
C VAL A 62 -19.74 19.77 8.46
N ASN A 63 -19.09 19.69 9.62
CA ASN A 63 -17.81 20.34 9.82
C ASN A 63 -16.71 19.65 8.96
N VAL A 64 -16.40 20.28 7.83
CA VAL A 64 -15.44 19.75 6.84
C VAL A 64 -14.06 19.60 7.42
N ASP A 65 -13.60 20.59 8.23
CA ASP A 65 -12.27 20.57 8.82
C ASP A 65 -12.10 19.39 9.79
N ALA A 66 -13.13 19.08 10.59
CA ALA A 66 -13.11 17.91 11.47
C ALA A 66 -13.00 16.59 10.69
N VAL A 67 -13.64 16.50 9.52
CA VAL A 67 -13.52 15.32 8.64
C VAL A 67 -12.10 15.19 8.11
N PHE A 68 -11.49 16.28 7.63
CA PHE A 68 -10.11 16.26 7.12
C PHE A 68 -9.08 15.96 8.21
N VAL A 69 -9.24 16.54 9.42
CA VAL A 69 -8.39 16.20 10.56
C VAL A 69 -8.49 14.71 10.92
N THR A 70 -9.69 14.14 10.87
CA THR A 70 -9.88 12.70 11.13
C THR A 70 -9.17 11.84 10.09
N VAL A 71 -9.26 12.20 8.80
CA VAL A 71 -8.55 11.48 7.72
C VAL A 71 -7.05 11.57 7.92
N PHE A 72 -6.54 12.76 8.23
CA PHE A 72 -5.11 12.96 8.46
C PHE A 72 -4.61 12.16 9.66
N ALA A 73 -5.36 12.18 10.77
CA ALA A 73 -5.03 11.41 11.98
C ALA A 73 -5.02 9.90 11.71
N LEU A 74 -5.99 9.39 10.94
CA LEU A 74 -6.01 7.99 10.51
C LEU A 74 -4.82 7.64 9.63
N GLY A 75 -4.50 8.48 8.65
CA GLY A 75 -3.34 8.30 7.78
C GLY A 75 -2.03 8.27 8.55
N ALA A 76 -1.83 9.24 9.47
CA ALA A 76 -0.66 9.31 10.32
C ALA A 76 -0.55 8.08 11.25
N GLY A 77 -1.66 7.65 11.83
CA GLY A 77 -1.72 6.45 12.68
C GLY A 77 -1.35 5.18 11.91
N LEU A 78 -1.89 5.01 10.70
CA LEU A 78 -1.57 3.87 9.84
C LEU A 78 -0.11 3.90 9.37
N ALA A 79 0.44 5.08 9.05
CA ALA A 79 1.83 5.23 8.67
C ALA A 79 2.78 4.87 9.83
N GLY A 80 2.49 5.36 11.05
CA GLY A 80 3.24 4.99 12.25
C GLY A 80 3.18 3.49 12.55
N PHE A 81 2.00 2.88 12.45
CA PHE A 81 1.81 1.45 12.61
C PHE A 81 2.58 0.63 11.58
N ALA A 82 2.53 1.04 10.31
CA ALA A 82 3.30 0.42 9.23
C ALA A 82 4.80 0.57 9.45
N GLY A 83 5.26 1.72 9.97
CA GLY A 83 6.66 1.97 10.32
C GLY A 83 7.18 1.04 11.41
N VAL A 84 6.40 0.79 12.46
CA VAL A 84 6.76 -0.15 13.53
C VAL A 84 6.88 -1.57 13.00
N ILE A 85 5.91 -2.03 12.22
CA ILE A 85 5.91 -3.40 11.65
C ILE A 85 7.01 -3.54 10.60
N GLY A 86 7.15 -2.56 9.69
CA GLY A 86 8.18 -2.56 8.66
C GLY A 86 9.59 -2.46 9.24
N GLY A 87 9.80 -1.58 10.21
CA GLY A 87 11.09 -1.39 10.88
C GLY A 87 11.56 -2.61 11.68
N SER A 88 10.63 -3.43 12.19
CA SER A 88 10.98 -4.71 12.83
C SER A 88 11.28 -5.83 11.83
N ALA A 89 10.83 -5.71 10.58
CA ALA A 89 11.07 -6.69 9.51
C ALA A 89 12.35 -6.42 8.71
N LEU A 90 12.70 -5.16 8.57
CA LEU A 90 13.77 -4.66 7.72
C LEU A 90 14.76 -3.88 8.58
N SER A 91 16.05 -3.96 8.24
CA SER A 91 17.06 -3.12 8.88
C SER A 91 16.79 -1.65 8.56
N ILE A 92 16.72 -0.82 9.59
CA ILE A 92 16.54 0.63 9.43
C ILE A 92 17.88 1.22 9.02
N ALA A 93 17.96 1.71 7.77
CA ALA A 93 19.13 2.40 7.25
C ALA A 93 18.77 3.85 6.87
N PRO A 94 19.67 4.82 7.05
CA PRO A 94 19.47 6.19 6.59
C PRO A 94 19.20 6.22 5.07
N GLY A 95 18.17 6.96 4.63
CA GLY A 95 17.81 7.08 3.22
C GLY A 95 16.74 6.10 2.72
N GLU A 96 16.37 5.10 3.51
CA GLU A 96 15.27 4.19 3.16
C GLU A 96 13.89 4.89 3.19
N ASP A 97 13.75 5.95 3.96
CA ASP A 97 12.57 6.80 4.04
C ASP A 97 12.13 7.33 2.67
N LEU A 98 13.06 7.84 1.88
CA LEU A 98 12.79 8.34 0.53
C LEU A 98 12.31 7.22 -0.41
N ARG A 99 12.92 6.03 -0.31
CA ARG A 99 12.52 4.86 -1.11
C ARG A 99 11.08 4.43 -0.80
N TYR A 100 10.71 4.35 0.48
CA TYR A 100 9.34 3.99 0.87
C TYR A 100 8.32 5.06 0.50
N LEU A 101 8.70 6.34 0.59
CA LEU A 101 7.85 7.45 0.17
C LEU A 101 7.57 7.36 -1.34
N LEU A 102 8.58 7.15 -2.16
CA LEU A 102 8.41 7.00 -3.60
C LEU A 102 7.59 5.75 -3.95
N ALA A 103 7.86 4.62 -3.30
CA ALA A 103 7.10 3.40 -3.52
C ALA A 103 5.62 3.56 -3.15
N SER A 104 5.32 4.24 -2.03
CA SER A 104 3.94 4.51 -1.61
C SER A 104 3.20 5.43 -2.58
N LEU A 105 3.89 6.45 -3.10
CA LEU A 105 3.36 7.34 -4.15
C LEU A 105 2.98 6.55 -5.42
N VAL A 106 3.89 5.68 -5.88
CA VAL A 106 3.63 4.83 -7.06
C VAL A 106 2.42 3.92 -6.83
N VAL A 107 2.31 3.30 -5.64
CA VAL A 107 1.16 2.45 -5.29
C VAL A 107 -0.15 3.22 -5.33
N VAL A 108 -0.21 4.44 -4.80
CA VAL A 108 -1.42 5.27 -4.78
C VAL A 108 -1.80 5.71 -6.19
N ILE A 109 -0.81 6.10 -7.01
CA ILE A 109 -1.05 6.53 -8.40
C ILE A 109 -1.54 5.35 -9.25
N VAL A 110 -0.86 4.20 -9.18
CA VAL A 110 -1.22 2.98 -9.93
C VAL A 110 -2.57 2.44 -9.47
N GLY A 111 -2.83 2.44 -8.17
CA GLY A 111 -4.11 2.01 -7.59
C GLY A 111 -5.28 2.89 -8.00
N GLY A 112 -5.01 4.18 -8.19
CA GLY A 112 -5.99 5.23 -8.47
C GLY A 112 -6.30 6.06 -7.23
N MET A 113 -6.07 7.37 -7.34
CA MET A 113 -6.31 8.32 -6.25
C MET A 113 -7.78 8.29 -5.81
N GLY A 114 -8.01 8.23 -4.50
CA GLY A 114 -9.36 8.18 -3.91
C GLY A 114 -9.97 6.77 -3.80
N SER A 115 -9.30 5.71 -4.26
CA SER A 115 -9.77 4.33 -4.15
C SER A 115 -8.88 3.48 -3.24
N VAL A 116 -9.39 3.12 -2.04
CA VAL A 116 -8.67 2.23 -1.10
C VAL A 116 -8.51 0.83 -1.67
N SER A 117 -9.55 0.31 -2.33
CA SER A 117 -9.46 -0.98 -3.03
C SER A 117 -8.46 -0.95 -4.18
N GLY A 118 -8.40 0.17 -4.91
CA GLY A 118 -7.39 0.40 -5.94
C GLY A 118 -5.97 0.43 -5.36
N ALA A 119 -5.76 1.15 -4.26
CA ALA A 119 -4.46 1.20 -3.57
C ALA A 119 -4.03 -0.20 -3.08
N ALA A 120 -4.94 -1.02 -2.56
CA ALA A 120 -4.64 -2.39 -2.14
C ALA A 120 -4.20 -3.28 -3.32
N ILE A 121 -4.91 -3.21 -4.46
CA ILE A 121 -4.54 -3.93 -5.68
C ILE A 121 -3.20 -3.39 -6.22
N GLY A 122 -3.02 -2.07 -6.25
CA GLY A 122 -1.78 -1.43 -6.65
C GLY A 122 -0.59 -1.89 -5.80
N ALA A 123 -0.76 -1.98 -4.47
CA ALA A 123 0.27 -2.46 -3.56
C ALA A 123 0.68 -3.91 -3.85
N ILE A 124 -0.28 -4.79 -4.11
CA ILE A 124 -0.01 -6.19 -4.46
C ILE A 124 0.74 -6.26 -5.80
N LEU A 125 0.26 -5.56 -6.82
CA LEU A 125 0.89 -5.56 -8.14
C LEU A 125 2.33 -5.03 -8.09
N ILE A 126 2.52 -3.87 -7.46
CA ILE A 126 3.86 -3.25 -7.36
C ILE A 126 4.78 -4.11 -6.49
N GLY A 127 4.30 -4.63 -5.36
CA GLY A 127 5.08 -5.49 -4.48
C GLY A 127 5.51 -6.79 -5.16
N LEU A 128 4.63 -7.44 -5.94
CA LEU A 128 4.98 -8.60 -6.74
C LEU A 128 6.00 -8.24 -7.83
N ALA A 129 5.75 -7.16 -8.55
CA ALA A 129 6.64 -6.71 -9.61
C ALA A 129 8.05 -6.35 -9.09
N GLU A 130 8.14 -5.68 -7.94
CA GLU A 130 9.41 -5.38 -7.28
C GLU A 130 10.15 -6.66 -6.86
N GLN A 131 9.45 -7.63 -6.26
CA GLN A 131 10.05 -8.91 -5.86
C GLN A 131 10.53 -9.74 -7.05
N PHE A 132 9.75 -9.82 -8.12
CA PHE A 132 10.18 -10.47 -9.35
C PHE A 132 11.34 -9.72 -10.03
N GLY A 133 11.27 -8.38 -10.06
CA GLY A 133 12.34 -7.55 -10.58
C GLY A 133 13.67 -7.78 -9.85
N LEU A 134 13.64 -7.78 -8.52
CA LEU A 134 14.83 -8.05 -7.71
C LEU A 134 15.35 -9.49 -7.86
N ALA A 135 14.48 -10.47 -8.11
CA ALA A 135 14.88 -11.86 -8.30
C ALA A 135 15.60 -12.10 -9.63
N TYR A 136 15.14 -11.46 -10.72
CA TYR A 136 15.72 -11.64 -12.06
C TYR A 136 16.74 -10.58 -12.45
N PHE A 137 16.54 -9.34 -11.97
CA PHE A 137 17.36 -8.18 -12.31
C PHE A 137 17.61 -7.32 -11.07
N PRO A 138 18.53 -7.71 -10.14
CA PRO A 138 18.74 -7.02 -8.87
C PRO A 138 19.05 -5.53 -9.00
N THR A 139 19.74 -5.15 -10.08
CA THR A 139 20.12 -3.75 -10.34
C THR A 139 18.98 -2.89 -10.86
N TYR A 140 17.96 -3.50 -11.48
CA TYR A 140 16.87 -2.78 -12.18
C TYR A 140 15.51 -2.86 -11.47
N GLY A 141 15.44 -3.39 -10.25
CA GLY A 141 14.18 -3.56 -9.52
C GLY A 141 13.38 -2.25 -9.38
N VAL A 142 14.04 -1.15 -9.05
CA VAL A 142 13.41 0.18 -8.94
C VAL A 142 12.92 0.69 -10.29
N VAL A 143 13.71 0.49 -11.36
CA VAL A 143 13.35 0.90 -12.72
C VAL A 143 12.10 0.19 -13.20
N LEU A 144 11.95 -1.08 -12.84
CA LEU A 144 10.78 -1.89 -13.21
C LEU A 144 9.50 -1.37 -12.55
N THR A 145 9.58 -0.90 -11.31
CA THR A 145 8.46 -0.27 -10.60
C THR A 145 7.98 1.00 -11.31
N PHE A 146 8.91 1.87 -11.71
CA PHE A 146 8.58 3.07 -12.47
C PHE A 146 8.05 2.76 -13.89
N LEU A 147 8.60 1.74 -14.54
CA LEU A 147 8.13 1.30 -15.85
C LEU A 147 6.68 0.82 -15.79
N ILE A 148 6.32 0.05 -14.76
CA ILE A 148 4.92 -0.37 -14.54
C ILE A 148 4.03 0.83 -14.31
N MET A 149 4.47 1.81 -13.51
CA MET A 149 3.72 3.05 -13.30
C MET A 149 3.45 3.76 -14.64
N ILE A 150 4.46 3.91 -15.48
CA ILE A 150 4.32 4.55 -16.81
C ILE A 150 3.32 3.78 -17.68
N VAL A 151 3.44 2.46 -17.73
CA VAL A 151 2.54 1.60 -18.52
C VAL A 151 1.10 1.73 -18.03
N VAL A 152 0.88 1.66 -16.71
CA VAL A 152 -0.47 1.79 -16.13
C VAL A 152 -1.06 3.16 -16.43
N LEU A 153 -0.29 4.25 -16.26
CA LEU A 153 -0.76 5.60 -16.56
C LEU A 153 -1.00 5.85 -18.06
N ALA A 154 -0.21 5.22 -18.94
CA ALA A 154 -0.42 5.30 -20.38
C ALA A 154 -1.72 4.61 -20.83
N VAL A 155 -2.09 3.50 -20.17
CA VAL A 155 -3.33 2.76 -20.49
C VAL A 155 -4.53 3.33 -19.73
N ARG A 156 -4.33 3.72 -18.45
CA ARG A 156 -5.36 4.29 -17.58
C ARG A 156 -4.81 5.43 -16.75
N PRO A 157 -4.95 6.67 -17.20
CA PRO A 157 -4.40 7.86 -16.52
C PRO A 157 -5.01 8.10 -15.13
N GLN A 158 -6.13 7.47 -14.82
CA GLN A 158 -6.81 7.58 -13.52
C GLN A 158 -6.37 6.46 -12.54
N GLY A 159 -5.45 5.58 -12.95
CA GLY A 159 -5.11 4.37 -12.21
C GLY A 159 -6.11 3.23 -12.44
N ILE A 160 -5.87 2.08 -11.78
CA ILE A 160 -6.64 0.84 -12.02
C ILE A 160 -8.10 0.98 -11.58
N MET A 161 -8.37 1.65 -10.45
CA MET A 161 -9.70 1.84 -9.87
C MET A 161 -10.00 3.30 -9.52
N GLY A 162 -9.33 4.26 -10.15
CA GLY A 162 -9.65 5.68 -10.03
C GLY A 162 -11.01 5.97 -10.65
N LYS A 163 -11.76 6.91 -10.05
CA LYS A 163 -13.01 7.42 -10.63
C LYS A 163 -12.67 8.38 -11.78
N ALA A 164 -13.39 8.25 -12.88
CA ALA A 164 -13.38 9.20 -13.98
C ALA A 164 -14.05 10.51 -13.57
#